data_e845ef8880e3df53aa34fd144585b1ae
#
_entry.id   e845ef8880e3df53aa34fd144585b1ae
#
_cell.length_a   1.000
_cell.length_b   1.000
_cell.length_c   1.000
_cell.angle_alpha   90.00
_cell.angle_beta   90.00
_cell.angle_gamma   90.00
#
_symmetry.space_group_name_H-M   'P 1'
#
loop_
_entity.id
_entity.type
_entity.pdbx_description
1 polymer ?
#
loop_
_entity_poly.entity_id
_entity_poly.type
_entity_poly.pdbx_seq_one_letter_code
_entity_poly.pdbx_strand_id
1 'polypeptide(L)'
;MDGTLVPFGNTGVSERTLAAVDALCGRGIRFGLASGREWHDATGDFGGDARYLDTCIGAAGKQIRLDGETIFEKPFSNELLRRVVDACKRRNDCALVVFARNIDPNDAERMCFCVVGATPERVAEYQETREMMPDVFLIDELPDQPMHTVGLVAFGQPDTWETTSTQMMEEFPEITLICSAEGFYDVNPGSWTKADALPILLEAAGIAPDEVLYLGDSDNDVTIMGLVPNSVAVEGSSDACAAAARHHIGRAEDDAPAALMEALAACGGDLAAALAR
;
A
#
# COMPACT_ATOMS: atom_id res chain seq x y z
N MET A 1 -1.01 -1.19 -6.98
CA MET A 1 -1.88 -2.39 -7.02
C MET A 1 -3.30 -1.96 -7.30
N ASP A 2 -3.98 -1.34 -6.35
CA ASP A 2 -5.29 -0.72 -6.58
C ASP A 2 -5.13 0.41 -7.59
N GLY A 3 -6.05 0.54 -8.53
CA GLY A 3 -5.95 1.47 -9.67
C GLY A 3 -4.97 1.06 -10.78
N THR A 4 -4.03 0.16 -10.52
CA THR A 4 -3.05 -0.32 -11.50
C THR A 4 -3.37 -1.74 -11.99
N LEU A 5 -3.31 -2.75 -11.11
CA LEU A 5 -3.61 -4.16 -11.44
C LEU A 5 -5.05 -4.54 -11.08
N VAL A 6 -5.57 -3.94 -10.02
CA VAL A 6 -6.94 -4.11 -9.55
C VAL A 6 -7.71 -2.83 -9.88
N PRO A 7 -8.70 -2.85 -10.78
CA PRO A 7 -9.54 -1.69 -11.04
C PRO A 7 -10.24 -1.20 -9.79
N PHE A 8 -10.44 0.12 -9.66
CA PHE A 8 -11.16 0.67 -8.51
C PHE A 8 -12.56 0.07 -8.37
N GLY A 9 -12.92 -0.37 -7.16
CA GLY A 9 -14.22 -1.01 -6.88
C GLY A 9 -14.29 -2.50 -7.16
N ASN A 10 -13.24 -3.11 -7.71
CA ASN A 10 -13.13 -4.55 -7.90
C ASN A 10 -12.39 -5.20 -6.72
N THR A 11 -12.61 -6.51 -6.56
CA THR A 11 -11.89 -7.36 -5.61
C THR A 11 -10.98 -8.30 -6.39
N GLY A 12 -9.66 -8.11 -6.24
CA GLY A 12 -8.65 -8.96 -6.84
C GLY A 12 -8.31 -8.65 -8.30
N VAL A 13 -7.19 -9.19 -8.74
CA VAL A 13 -6.70 -9.10 -10.11
C VAL A 13 -7.49 -10.04 -11.04
N SER A 14 -7.58 -9.69 -12.33
CA SER A 14 -8.27 -10.51 -13.30
C SER A 14 -7.53 -11.84 -13.57
N GLU A 15 -8.25 -12.87 -14.01
CA GLU A 15 -7.64 -14.15 -14.46
C GLU A 15 -6.61 -13.90 -15.58
N ARG A 16 -6.85 -12.91 -16.43
CA ARG A 16 -5.91 -12.50 -17.48
C ARG A 16 -4.62 -11.95 -16.90
N THR A 17 -4.71 -11.12 -15.86
CA THR A 17 -3.55 -10.59 -15.15
C THR A 17 -2.73 -11.70 -14.52
N LEU A 18 -3.37 -12.69 -13.85
CA LEU A 18 -2.68 -13.84 -13.28
C LEU A 18 -1.95 -14.65 -14.37
N ALA A 19 -2.62 -14.94 -15.48
CA ALA A 19 -2.03 -15.65 -16.61
C ALA A 19 -0.85 -14.88 -17.25
N ALA A 20 -0.95 -13.55 -17.33
CA ALA A 20 0.12 -12.70 -17.84
C ALA A 20 1.36 -12.71 -16.93
N VAL A 21 1.16 -12.68 -15.60
CA VAL A 21 2.24 -12.83 -14.62
C VAL A 21 2.91 -14.19 -14.75
N ASP A 22 2.12 -15.28 -14.86
CA ASP A 22 2.66 -16.63 -15.06
C ASP A 22 3.48 -16.73 -16.36
N ALA A 23 3.03 -16.05 -17.42
CA ALA A 23 3.76 -16.00 -18.69
C ALA A 23 5.09 -15.25 -18.59
N LEU A 24 5.16 -14.14 -17.83
CA LEU A 24 6.40 -13.42 -17.53
C LEU A 24 7.37 -14.31 -16.74
N CYS A 25 6.89 -14.91 -15.65
CA CYS A 25 7.70 -15.78 -14.80
C CYS A 25 8.22 -17.00 -15.56
N GLY A 26 7.42 -17.58 -16.47
CA GLY A 26 7.80 -18.65 -17.38
C GLY A 26 8.91 -18.27 -18.37
N ARG A 27 9.20 -16.97 -18.56
CA ARG A 27 10.29 -16.43 -19.37
C ARG A 27 11.50 -16.00 -18.53
N GLY A 28 11.46 -16.22 -17.22
CA GLY A 28 12.50 -15.78 -16.31
C GLY A 28 12.46 -14.27 -16.00
N ILE A 29 11.35 -13.58 -16.33
CA ILE A 29 11.12 -12.19 -15.97
C ILE A 29 10.44 -12.20 -14.60
N ARG A 30 11.08 -11.58 -13.60
CA ARG A 30 10.53 -11.51 -12.24
C ARG A 30 9.34 -10.56 -12.20
N PHE A 31 8.26 -11.00 -11.60
CA PHE A 31 7.14 -10.15 -11.20
C PHE A 31 7.32 -9.74 -9.74
N GLY A 32 6.96 -8.50 -9.39
CA GLY A 32 6.94 -8.02 -8.03
C GLY A 32 5.82 -7.02 -7.79
N LEU A 33 5.28 -7.01 -6.58
CA LEU A 33 4.25 -6.06 -6.15
C LEU A 33 4.89 -4.95 -5.31
N ALA A 34 4.45 -3.69 -5.51
CA ALA A 34 4.74 -2.57 -4.61
C ALA A 34 3.42 -1.94 -4.14
N SER A 35 3.09 -2.08 -2.85
CA SER A 35 1.77 -1.71 -2.30
C SER A 35 1.88 -1.05 -0.92
N GLY A 36 0.86 -0.23 -0.58
CA GLY A 36 0.62 0.22 0.79
C GLY A 36 0.14 -0.90 1.72
N ARG A 37 -0.46 -1.97 1.15
CA ARG A 37 -0.93 -3.12 1.92
C ARG A 37 0.23 -4.00 2.36
N GLU A 38 0.06 -4.71 3.46
CA GLU A 38 0.96 -5.80 3.83
C GLU A 38 0.81 -6.96 2.83
N TRP A 39 1.88 -7.71 2.60
CA TRP A 39 1.86 -8.77 1.59
C TRP A 39 0.82 -9.87 1.88
N HIS A 40 0.58 -10.19 3.16
CA HIS A 40 -0.45 -11.15 3.55
C HIS A 40 -1.85 -10.70 3.12
N ASP A 41 -2.14 -9.41 3.25
CA ASP A 41 -3.47 -8.87 2.92
C ASP A 41 -3.68 -8.82 1.41
N ALA A 42 -2.60 -8.55 0.66
CA ALA A 42 -2.63 -8.56 -0.79
C ALA A 42 -2.80 -9.97 -1.39
N THR A 43 -2.51 -11.05 -0.63
CA THR A 43 -2.63 -12.43 -1.13
C THR A 43 -4.06 -12.77 -1.61
N GLY A 44 -5.07 -12.23 -0.94
CA GLY A 44 -6.48 -12.43 -1.32
C GLY A 44 -6.79 -11.93 -2.73
N ASP A 45 -6.18 -10.82 -3.15
CA ASP A 45 -6.38 -10.24 -4.48
C ASP A 45 -5.77 -11.09 -5.59
N PHE A 46 -4.84 -11.98 -5.27
CA PHE A 46 -4.22 -12.95 -6.17
C PHE A 46 -4.79 -14.36 -6.02
N GLY A 47 -6.07 -14.47 -5.66
CA GLY A 47 -6.75 -15.75 -5.52
C GLY A 47 -6.25 -16.63 -4.38
N GLY A 48 -5.58 -16.06 -3.40
CA GLY A 48 -4.99 -16.77 -2.26
C GLY A 48 -3.63 -17.42 -2.54
N ASP A 49 -3.06 -17.23 -3.73
CA ASP A 49 -1.76 -17.80 -4.10
C ASP A 49 -0.61 -16.86 -3.75
N ALA A 50 0.09 -17.17 -2.68
CA ALA A 50 1.20 -16.36 -2.16
C ALA A 50 2.41 -16.27 -3.12
N ARG A 51 2.54 -17.16 -4.13
CA ARG A 51 3.64 -17.12 -5.12
C ARG A 51 3.73 -15.78 -5.86
N TYR A 52 2.60 -15.13 -6.10
CA TYR A 52 2.55 -13.83 -6.75
C TYR A 52 3.15 -12.70 -5.89
N LEU A 53 3.40 -12.96 -4.61
CA LEU A 53 3.96 -12.04 -3.64
C LEU A 53 5.36 -12.49 -3.13
N ASP A 54 6.00 -13.43 -3.80
CA ASP A 54 7.36 -13.87 -3.48
C ASP A 54 8.38 -12.72 -3.63
N THR A 55 8.11 -11.76 -4.50
CA THR A 55 8.83 -10.49 -4.57
C THR A 55 7.84 -9.35 -4.30
N CYS A 56 8.01 -8.65 -3.18
CA CYS A 56 7.05 -7.64 -2.76
C CYS A 56 7.70 -6.53 -1.93
N ILE A 57 7.32 -5.29 -2.23
CA ILE A 57 7.48 -4.13 -1.36
C ILE A 57 6.09 -3.87 -0.76
N GLY A 58 5.86 -4.34 0.45
CA GLY A 58 4.61 -4.20 1.19
C GLY A 58 4.64 -3.09 2.24
N ALA A 59 3.46 -2.78 2.80
CA ALA A 59 3.27 -1.80 3.88
C ALA A 59 3.93 -0.45 3.57
N ALA A 60 3.78 0.05 2.33
CA ALA A 60 4.41 1.29 1.84
C ALA A 60 5.94 1.31 2.00
N GLY A 61 6.60 0.17 1.78
CA GLY A 61 8.06 0.04 1.88
C GLY A 61 8.58 -0.46 3.22
N LYS A 62 7.70 -0.73 4.19
CA LYS A 62 8.10 -1.20 5.52
C LYS A 62 8.29 -2.73 5.60
N GLN A 63 7.91 -3.44 4.55
CA GLN A 63 8.19 -4.88 4.39
C GLN A 63 8.75 -5.14 3.00
N ILE A 64 9.81 -5.94 2.90
CA ILE A 64 10.39 -6.35 1.62
C ILE A 64 10.54 -7.87 1.64
N ARG A 65 9.97 -8.50 0.61
CA ARG A 65 10.14 -9.94 0.35
C ARG A 65 10.89 -10.14 -0.95
N LEU A 66 11.71 -11.17 -0.97
CA LEU A 66 12.41 -11.65 -2.15
C LEU A 66 12.44 -13.18 -2.12
N ASP A 67 12.02 -13.82 -3.21
CA ASP A 67 11.95 -15.28 -3.34
C ASP A 67 11.18 -15.95 -2.19
N GLY A 68 10.09 -15.31 -1.73
CA GLY A 68 9.24 -15.81 -0.66
C GLY A 68 9.74 -15.55 0.76
N GLU A 69 10.96 -15.03 0.91
CA GLU A 69 11.56 -14.72 2.21
C GLU A 69 11.45 -13.23 2.54
N THR A 70 11.19 -12.90 3.79
CA THR A 70 11.22 -11.51 4.27
C THR A 70 12.68 -11.09 4.50
N ILE A 71 13.18 -10.15 3.70
CA ILE A 71 14.57 -9.68 3.75
C ILE A 71 14.73 -8.35 4.51
N PHE A 72 13.64 -7.63 4.72
CA PHE A 72 13.65 -6.35 5.44
C PHE A 72 12.30 -6.11 6.09
N GLU A 73 12.33 -5.60 7.34
CA GLU A 73 11.17 -5.12 8.06
C GLU A 73 11.49 -3.84 8.84
N LYS A 74 10.54 -2.89 8.83
CA LYS A 74 10.62 -1.63 9.56
C LYS A 74 9.30 -1.39 10.29
N PRO A 75 9.02 -2.13 11.38
CA PRO A 75 7.82 -1.87 12.17
C PRO A 75 7.91 -0.52 12.88
N PHE A 76 6.78 0.04 13.23
CA PHE A 76 6.72 1.19 14.11
C PHE A 76 7.21 0.83 15.53
N SER A 77 7.87 1.78 16.18
CA SER A 77 8.22 1.63 17.60
C SER A 77 6.94 1.62 18.46
N ASN A 78 6.78 0.59 19.30
CA ASN A 78 5.65 0.52 20.24
C ASN A 78 5.66 1.72 21.23
N GLU A 79 6.82 2.27 21.55
CA GLU A 79 6.93 3.47 22.38
C GLU A 79 6.32 4.69 21.66
N LEU A 80 6.67 4.90 20.39
CA LEU A 80 6.08 5.97 19.56
C LEU A 80 4.57 5.81 19.46
N LEU A 81 4.09 4.60 19.11
CA LEU A 81 2.66 4.36 18.96
C LEU A 81 1.88 4.59 20.27
N ARG A 82 2.43 4.21 21.44
CA ARG A 82 1.82 4.52 22.74
C ARG A 82 1.72 6.03 22.99
N ARG A 83 2.77 6.79 22.67
CA ARG A 83 2.76 8.27 22.78
C ARG A 83 1.67 8.88 21.88
N VAL A 84 1.51 8.37 20.65
CA VAL A 84 0.47 8.80 19.71
C VAL A 84 -0.93 8.45 20.27
N VAL A 85 -1.13 7.25 20.78
CA VAL A 85 -2.40 6.83 21.43
C VAL A 85 -2.73 7.74 22.62
N ASP A 86 -1.76 8.07 23.47
CA ASP A 86 -1.95 8.97 24.60
C ASP A 86 -2.33 10.39 24.14
N ALA A 87 -1.76 10.86 23.04
CA ALA A 87 -2.17 12.13 22.43
C ALA A 87 -3.61 12.07 21.89
N CYS A 88 -3.98 11.02 21.19
CA CYS A 88 -5.35 10.80 20.72
C CYS A 88 -6.37 10.81 21.88
N LYS A 89 -6.08 10.11 22.99
CA LYS A 89 -6.92 10.09 24.20
C LYS A 89 -7.11 11.49 24.81
N ARG A 90 -6.04 12.32 24.84
CA ARG A 90 -6.10 13.70 25.37
C ARG A 90 -6.91 14.63 24.46
N ARG A 91 -6.74 14.49 23.16
CA ARG A 91 -7.33 15.37 22.14
C ARG A 91 -8.79 15.06 21.88
N ASN A 92 -9.16 13.78 21.79
CA ASN A 92 -10.48 13.28 21.46
C ASN A 92 -11.03 13.75 20.09
N ASP A 93 -10.15 14.23 19.21
CA ASP A 93 -10.45 14.66 17.82
C ASP A 93 -9.83 13.73 16.77
N CYS A 94 -9.08 12.72 17.21
CA CYS A 94 -8.49 11.69 16.36
C CYS A 94 -8.29 10.38 17.14
N ALA A 95 -8.01 9.31 16.42
CA ALA A 95 -7.59 8.04 16.99
C ALA A 95 -6.56 7.34 16.10
N LEU A 96 -5.70 6.56 16.72
CA LEU A 96 -4.79 5.68 15.99
C LEU A 96 -5.57 4.47 15.45
N VAL A 97 -5.25 4.07 14.23
CA VAL A 97 -5.73 2.83 13.62
C VAL A 97 -4.54 1.90 13.46
N VAL A 98 -4.69 0.67 13.91
CA VAL A 98 -3.73 -0.40 13.68
C VAL A 98 -4.42 -1.58 13.02
N PHE A 99 -3.69 -2.28 12.16
CA PHE A 99 -4.17 -3.50 11.55
C PHE A 99 -3.54 -4.68 12.28
N ALA A 100 -4.38 -5.51 12.89
CA ALA A 100 -3.91 -6.54 13.81
C ALA A 100 -4.69 -7.84 13.66
N ARG A 101 -4.01 -8.98 13.91
CA ARG A 101 -4.62 -10.30 14.01
C ARG A 101 -4.86 -10.69 15.45
N ASN A 102 -5.56 -11.81 15.66
CA ASN A 102 -5.93 -12.30 16.99
C ASN A 102 -6.82 -11.32 17.78
N ILE A 103 -7.63 -10.52 17.08
CA ILE A 103 -8.58 -9.56 17.67
C ILE A 103 -10.00 -10.09 17.54
N ASP A 104 -10.39 -10.61 16.36
CA ASP A 104 -11.70 -11.23 16.16
C ASP A 104 -11.74 -12.60 16.88
N PRO A 105 -12.62 -12.82 17.87
CA PRO A 105 -12.70 -14.09 18.58
C PRO A 105 -13.18 -15.26 17.70
N ASN A 106 -13.79 -14.96 16.54
CA ASN A 106 -14.30 -15.96 15.61
C ASN A 106 -13.30 -16.30 14.49
N ASP A 107 -12.31 -15.44 14.25
CA ASP A 107 -11.32 -15.62 13.21
C ASP A 107 -9.99 -14.96 13.60
N ALA A 108 -9.12 -15.74 14.20
CA ALA A 108 -7.82 -15.26 14.68
C ALA A 108 -6.86 -14.83 13.55
N GLU A 109 -7.03 -15.36 12.33
CA GLU A 109 -6.19 -15.04 11.17
C GLU A 109 -6.66 -13.78 10.45
N ARG A 110 -7.89 -13.33 10.73
CA ARG A 110 -8.43 -12.11 10.14
C ARG A 110 -7.60 -10.90 10.53
N MET A 111 -7.22 -10.11 9.53
CA MET A 111 -6.69 -8.77 9.76
C MET A 111 -7.83 -7.83 10.15
N CYS A 112 -7.79 -7.31 11.36
CA CYS A 112 -8.83 -6.44 11.92
C CYS A 112 -8.41 -4.99 11.86
N PHE A 113 -9.36 -4.12 11.49
CA PHE A 113 -9.24 -2.66 11.59
C PHE A 113 -9.51 -2.26 13.05
N CYS A 114 -8.46 -1.95 13.79
CA CYS A 114 -8.52 -1.68 15.22
C CYS A 114 -8.32 -0.20 15.50
N VAL A 115 -9.27 0.43 16.17
CA VAL A 115 -9.18 1.83 16.62
C VAL A 115 -8.72 1.86 18.07
N VAL A 116 -7.69 2.65 18.35
CA VAL A 116 -7.10 2.82 19.68
C VAL A 116 -7.04 4.30 20.05
N GLY A 117 -7.39 4.62 21.29
CA GLY A 117 -7.31 5.99 21.79
C GLY A 117 -8.54 6.83 21.51
N ALA A 118 -9.68 6.20 21.18
CA ALA A 118 -10.98 6.84 21.02
C ALA A 118 -11.98 6.35 22.06
N THR A 119 -13.09 7.09 22.20
CA THR A 119 -14.27 6.62 22.96
C THR A 119 -15.23 5.83 22.04
N PRO A 120 -16.09 4.95 22.59
CA PRO A 120 -17.08 4.24 21.78
C PRO A 120 -17.99 5.16 20.97
N GLU A 121 -18.34 6.34 21.53
CA GLU A 121 -19.21 7.32 20.87
C GLU A 121 -18.52 7.91 19.63
N ARG A 122 -17.22 8.19 19.71
CA ARG A 122 -16.43 8.69 18.56
C ARG A 122 -16.31 7.66 17.45
N VAL A 123 -16.11 6.40 17.82
CA VAL A 123 -16.06 5.30 16.85
C VAL A 123 -17.41 5.11 16.17
N ALA A 124 -18.52 5.15 16.93
CA ALA A 124 -19.86 5.06 16.38
C ALA A 124 -20.17 6.22 15.41
N GLU A 125 -19.84 7.47 15.79
CA GLU A 125 -19.98 8.65 14.94
C GLU A 125 -19.18 8.48 13.62
N TYR A 126 -17.97 7.97 13.69
CA TYR A 126 -17.14 7.72 12.52
C TYR A 126 -17.71 6.64 11.60
N GLN A 127 -18.28 5.58 12.16
CA GLN A 127 -18.92 4.51 11.40
C GLN A 127 -20.21 4.97 10.70
N GLU A 128 -21.03 5.81 11.36
CA GLU A 128 -22.28 6.33 10.80
C GLU A 128 -22.06 7.21 9.56
N THR A 129 -20.89 7.85 9.45
CA THR A 129 -20.56 8.73 8.31
C THR A 129 -20.02 7.99 7.09
N ARG A 130 -19.87 6.65 7.14
CA ARG A 130 -19.21 5.87 6.12
C ARG A 130 -19.97 4.61 5.73
N GLU A 131 -20.52 4.62 4.52
CA GLU A 131 -21.39 3.55 3.99
C GLU A 131 -20.69 2.19 3.78
N MET A 132 -19.35 2.15 3.73
CA MET A 132 -18.56 0.95 3.40
C MET A 132 -17.33 0.78 4.31
N MET A 133 -17.53 0.87 5.63
CA MET A 133 -16.42 0.56 6.54
C MET A 133 -16.38 -0.94 6.87
N PRO A 134 -15.17 -1.52 6.93
CA PRO A 134 -15.00 -2.84 7.52
C PRO A 134 -15.44 -2.82 8.99
N ASP A 135 -15.68 -3.98 9.58
CA ASP A 135 -15.92 -4.09 11.01
C ASP A 135 -14.79 -3.40 11.78
N VAL A 136 -15.13 -2.42 12.59
CA VAL A 136 -14.18 -1.67 13.40
C VAL A 136 -14.13 -2.27 14.80
N PHE A 137 -12.95 -2.62 15.23
CA PHE A 137 -12.70 -3.12 16.58
C PHE A 137 -12.13 -1.99 17.44
N LEU A 138 -12.89 -1.56 18.45
CA LEU A 138 -12.35 -0.65 19.47
C LEU A 138 -11.55 -1.46 20.48
N ILE A 139 -10.28 -1.12 20.65
CA ILE A 139 -9.38 -1.78 21.58
C ILE A 139 -8.75 -0.76 22.55
N ASP A 140 -8.53 -1.17 23.79
CA ASP A 140 -8.03 -0.29 24.84
C ASP A 140 -6.51 -0.09 24.77
N GLU A 141 -5.78 -1.09 24.30
CA GLU A 141 -4.32 -1.14 24.25
C GLU A 141 -3.82 -1.64 22.89
N LEU A 142 -2.60 -1.24 22.53
CA LEU A 142 -1.94 -1.73 21.32
C LEU A 142 -1.66 -3.23 21.46
N PRO A 143 -1.92 -4.02 20.41
CA PRO A 143 -1.58 -5.43 20.37
C PRO A 143 -0.05 -5.64 20.48
N ASP A 144 0.35 -6.76 21.10
CA ASP A 144 1.76 -7.14 21.21
C ASP A 144 2.25 -7.88 19.96
N GLN A 145 2.29 -7.16 18.85
CA GLN A 145 2.78 -7.64 17.57
C GLN A 145 3.44 -6.49 16.79
N PRO A 146 4.34 -6.76 15.82
CA PRO A 146 4.91 -5.73 14.96
C PRO A 146 3.83 -5.02 14.15
N MET A 147 3.84 -3.68 14.14
CA MET A 147 2.91 -2.85 13.36
C MET A 147 3.66 -2.23 12.18
N HIS A 148 3.35 -2.65 10.96
CA HIS A 148 3.92 -2.09 9.75
C HIS A 148 2.96 -1.13 9.06
N THR A 149 1.67 -1.39 9.15
CA THR A 149 0.60 -0.52 8.64
C THR A 149 -0.14 0.12 9.79
N VAL A 150 -0.14 1.45 9.80
CA VAL A 150 -0.77 2.28 10.84
C VAL A 150 -1.49 3.43 10.16
N GLY A 151 -2.68 3.74 10.61
CA GLY A 151 -3.47 4.88 10.18
C GLY A 151 -3.81 5.81 11.34
N LEU A 152 -4.33 6.97 10.99
CA LEU A 152 -4.96 7.90 11.93
C LEU A 152 -6.30 8.33 11.35
N VAL A 153 -7.34 8.19 12.14
CA VAL A 153 -8.66 8.76 11.82
C VAL A 153 -8.82 10.11 12.50
N ALA A 154 -9.25 11.11 11.76
CA ALA A 154 -9.67 12.39 12.31
C ALA A 154 -11.20 12.42 12.43
N PHE A 155 -11.70 12.80 13.60
CA PHE A 155 -13.11 12.94 13.90
C PHE A 155 -13.60 14.37 13.65
N GLY A 156 -14.92 14.55 13.62
CA GLY A 156 -15.55 15.85 13.45
C GLY A 156 -15.77 16.22 11.98
N GLN A 157 -15.80 17.52 11.70
CA GLN A 157 -16.14 18.04 10.38
C GLN A 157 -14.94 18.07 9.43
N PRO A 158 -15.15 17.96 8.11
CA PRO A 158 -14.07 17.91 7.11
C PRO A 158 -13.08 19.08 7.19
N ASP A 159 -13.52 20.26 7.54
CA ASP A 159 -12.68 21.47 7.67
C ASP A 159 -11.72 21.42 8.87
N THR A 160 -11.91 20.48 9.81
CA THR A 160 -11.02 20.29 10.97
C THR A 160 -9.95 19.21 10.77
N TRP A 161 -10.14 18.33 9.80
CA TRP A 161 -9.26 17.15 9.62
C TRP A 161 -7.82 17.52 9.28
N GLU A 162 -7.62 18.49 8.38
CA GLU A 162 -6.28 18.99 8.02
C GLU A 162 -5.58 19.64 9.23
N THR A 163 -6.33 20.39 10.03
CA THR A 163 -5.81 20.98 11.26
C THR A 163 -5.37 19.91 12.24
N THR A 164 -6.18 18.86 12.44
CA THR A 164 -5.86 17.73 13.32
C THR A 164 -4.59 17.03 12.86
N SER A 165 -4.48 16.70 11.56
CA SER A 165 -3.31 16.02 11.02
C SER A 165 -2.04 16.86 11.12
N THR A 166 -2.13 18.17 10.83
CA THR A 166 -1.00 19.11 10.96
C THR A 166 -0.50 19.17 12.39
N GLN A 167 -1.39 19.32 13.36
CA GLN A 167 -1.03 19.38 14.79
C GLN A 167 -0.44 18.06 15.28
N MET A 168 -0.91 16.92 14.79
CA MET A 168 -0.31 15.63 15.11
C MET A 168 1.11 15.50 14.56
N MET A 169 1.39 15.96 13.34
CA MET A 169 2.75 15.99 12.80
C MET A 169 3.67 16.98 13.51
N GLU A 170 3.13 18.10 14.01
CA GLU A 170 3.91 19.04 14.86
C GLU A 170 4.27 18.41 16.21
N GLU A 171 3.35 17.67 16.84
CA GLU A 171 3.60 16.99 18.12
C GLU A 171 4.53 15.76 17.96
N PHE A 172 4.45 15.07 16.79
CA PHE A 172 5.21 13.87 16.49
C PHE A 172 6.00 14.02 15.18
N PRO A 173 7.15 14.73 15.19
CA PRO A 173 7.95 14.91 13.98
C PRO A 173 8.57 13.60 13.44
N GLU A 174 8.46 12.51 14.20
CA GLU A 174 8.88 11.16 13.80
C GLU A 174 7.91 10.51 12.80
N ILE A 175 6.73 11.08 12.57
CA ILE A 175 5.74 10.54 11.62
C ILE A 175 5.36 11.58 10.56
N THR A 176 4.90 11.06 9.42
CA THR A 176 4.23 11.83 8.37
C THR A 176 2.84 11.25 8.16
N LEU A 177 1.84 12.10 8.02
CA LEU A 177 0.45 11.74 7.74
C LEU A 177 0.12 12.09 6.29
N ILE A 178 -0.30 11.08 5.52
CA ILE A 178 -0.71 11.24 4.12
C ILE A 178 -2.19 10.90 4.02
N CYS A 179 -3.00 11.85 3.58
CA CYS A 179 -4.44 11.64 3.39
C CYS A 179 -4.66 10.60 2.28
N SER A 180 -5.25 9.48 2.62
CA SER A 180 -5.59 8.39 1.68
C SER A 180 -7.10 8.22 1.49
N ALA A 181 -7.90 8.76 2.41
CA ALA A 181 -9.35 8.89 2.28
C ALA A 181 -9.84 10.04 3.17
N GLU A 182 -11.08 10.45 3.00
CA GLU A 182 -11.69 11.51 3.81
C GLU A 182 -11.56 11.21 5.32
N GLY A 183 -10.82 12.08 6.06
CA GLY A 183 -10.56 11.93 7.49
C GLY A 183 -9.74 10.70 7.87
N PHE A 184 -9.14 10.00 6.91
CA PHE A 184 -8.21 8.91 7.15
C PHE A 184 -6.83 9.23 6.57
N TYR A 185 -5.81 9.03 7.38
CA TYR A 185 -4.43 9.32 7.03
C TYR A 185 -3.56 8.07 7.24
N ASP A 186 -2.80 7.72 6.22
CA ASP A 186 -1.73 6.74 6.36
C ASP A 186 -0.61 7.34 7.18
N VAL A 187 -0.16 6.63 8.21
CA VAL A 187 0.97 7.02 9.05
C VAL A 187 2.24 6.38 8.50
N ASN A 188 3.24 7.21 8.20
CA ASN A 188 4.55 6.74 7.78
C ASN A 188 5.63 7.18 8.77
N PRO A 189 6.68 6.36 9.00
CA PRO A 189 7.79 6.73 9.87
C PRO A 189 8.70 7.75 9.16
N GLY A 190 8.64 9.00 9.56
CA GLY A 190 9.37 10.10 8.93
C GLY A 190 8.98 10.25 7.46
N SER A 191 9.99 10.38 6.58
CA SER A 191 9.82 10.48 5.12
C SER A 191 9.91 9.13 4.40
N TRP A 192 9.84 8.01 5.12
CA TRP A 192 9.99 6.67 4.52
C TRP A 192 8.85 6.33 3.58
N THR A 193 9.19 5.85 2.39
CA THR A 193 8.26 5.51 1.30
C THR A 193 8.64 4.20 0.61
N LYS A 194 7.83 3.76 -0.34
CA LYS A 194 8.17 2.64 -1.24
C LYS A 194 9.49 2.86 -1.99
N ALA A 195 9.82 4.12 -2.28
CA ALA A 195 11.05 4.48 -2.99
C ALA A 195 12.31 4.18 -2.17
N ASP A 196 12.25 4.27 -0.83
CA ASP A 196 13.37 3.92 0.04
C ASP A 196 13.60 2.40 0.10
N ALA A 197 12.56 1.62 -0.11
CA ALA A 197 12.62 0.16 -0.11
C ALA A 197 13.16 -0.43 -1.43
N LEU A 198 12.93 0.25 -2.57
CA LEU A 198 13.32 -0.27 -3.88
C LEU A 198 14.83 -0.56 -4.00
N PRO A 199 15.74 0.33 -3.60
CA PRO A 199 17.18 0.04 -3.66
C PRO A 199 17.59 -1.19 -2.85
N ILE A 200 16.97 -1.41 -1.68
CA ILE A 200 17.23 -2.58 -0.82
C ILE A 200 16.83 -3.86 -1.56
N LEU A 201 15.64 -3.87 -2.18
CA LEU A 201 15.17 -5.01 -2.96
C LEU A 201 16.08 -5.28 -4.17
N LEU A 202 16.45 -4.24 -4.92
CA LEU A 202 17.27 -4.37 -6.13
C LEU A 202 18.67 -4.86 -5.82
N GLU A 203 19.30 -4.34 -4.76
CA GLU A 203 20.61 -4.80 -4.29
C GLU A 203 20.56 -6.30 -3.90
N ALA A 204 19.56 -6.70 -3.13
CA ALA A 204 19.39 -8.09 -2.71
C ALA A 204 19.11 -9.03 -3.89
N ALA A 205 18.36 -8.57 -4.89
CA ALA A 205 18.05 -9.34 -6.09
C ALA A 205 19.17 -9.32 -7.16
N GLY A 206 20.16 -8.44 -7.02
CA GLY A 206 21.22 -8.24 -8.03
C GLY A 206 20.68 -7.67 -9.34
N ILE A 207 19.66 -6.80 -9.28
CA ILE A 207 18.98 -6.18 -10.43
C ILE A 207 19.34 -4.70 -10.49
N ALA A 208 19.71 -4.21 -11.69
CA ALA A 208 19.96 -2.79 -11.90
C ALA A 208 18.64 -2.02 -12.13
N PRO A 209 18.56 -0.71 -11.77
CA PRO A 209 17.33 0.08 -11.95
C PRO A 209 16.82 0.15 -13.40
N ASP A 210 17.68 0.05 -14.40
CA ASP A 210 17.32 0.05 -15.82
C ASP A 210 16.75 -1.29 -16.30
N GLU A 211 16.88 -2.36 -15.51
CA GLU A 211 16.23 -3.65 -15.74
C GLU A 211 14.81 -3.72 -15.12
N VAL A 212 14.38 -2.66 -14.40
CA VAL A 212 13.07 -2.60 -13.76
C VAL A 212 12.07 -1.86 -14.63
N LEU A 213 10.90 -2.44 -14.83
CA LEU A 213 9.71 -1.76 -15.30
C LEU A 213 8.77 -1.55 -14.10
N TYR A 214 8.40 -0.30 -13.82
CA TYR A 214 7.47 0.05 -12.76
C TYR A 214 6.16 0.59 -13.32
N LEU A 215 5.04 0.03 -12.88
CA LEU A 215 3.69 0.49 -13.19
C LEU A 215 3.06 1.13 -11.95
N GLY A 216 2.37 2.25 -12.13
CA GLY A 216 1.66 2.94 -11.05
C GLY A 216 0.54 3.84 -11.55
N ASP A 217 -0.24 4.38 -10.60
CA ASP A 217 -1.43 5.19 -10.87
C ASP A 217 -1.59 6.41 -9.96
N SER A 218 -0.87 6.50 -8.86
CA SER A 218 -1.14 7.48 -7.81
C SER A 218 0.11 8.25 -7.36
N ASP A 219 -0.11 9.30 -6.58
CA ASP A 219 0.96 10.19 -6.11
C ASP A 219 2.03 9.46 -5.30
N ASN A 220 1.66 8.36 -4.61
CA ASN A 220 2.62 7.55 -3.86
C ASN A 220 3.58 6.75 -4.75
N ASP A 221 3.35 6.71 -6.08
CA ASP A 221 4.21 6.05 -7.07
C ASP A 221 5.24 7.00 -7.70
N VAL A 222 5.01 8.32 -7.60
CA VAL A 222 5.85 9.35 -8.24
C VAL A 222 7.31 9.23 -7.82
N THR A 223 7.57 9.04 -6.54
CA THR A 223 8.93 8.94 -6.00
C THR A 223 9.65 7.70 -6.50
N ILE A 224 8.97 6.56 -6.60
CA ILE A 224 9.57 5.31 -7.08
C ILE A 224 9.77 5.34 -8.61
N MET A 225 8.87 5.98 -9.36
CA MET A 225 9.03 6.21 -10.81
C MET A 225 10.27 7.04 -11.13
N GLY A 226 10.65 7.96 -10.23
CA GLY A 226 11.86 8.76 -10.36
C GLY A 226 13.17 7.96 -10.19
N LEU A 227 13.12 6.76 -9.62
CA LEU A 227 14.28 5.88 -9.40
C LEU A 227 14.52 4.90 -10.54
N VAL A 228 13.54 4.67 -11.42
CA VAL A 228 13.63 3.70 -12.51
C VAL A 228 13.47 4.40 -13.87
N PRO A 229 14.33 4.09 -14.86
CA PRO A 229 14.21 4.67 -16.20
C PRO A 229 12.96 4.21 -16.96
N ASN A 230 12.42 3.03 -16.62
CA ASN A 230 11.27 2.43 -17.28
C ASN A 230 10.05 2.50 -16.36
N SER A 231 9.32 3.60 -16.42
CA SER A 231 8.09 3.82 -15.65
C SER A 231 6.89 3.98 -16.57
N VAL A 232 5.75 3.44 -16.14
CA VAL A 232 4.50 3.41 -16.90
C VAL A 232 3.36 3.88 -16.01
N ALA A 233 2.59 4.86 -16.46
CA ALA A 233 1.32 5.24 -15.84
C ALA A 233 0.15 4.59 -16.59
N VAL A 234 -0.84 4.12 -15.84
CA VAL A 234 -2.12 3.68 -16.43
C VAL A 234 -3.01 4.90 -16.71
N GLU A 235 -3.89 4.80 -17.70
CA GLU A 235 -4.89 5.83 -17.97
C GLU A 235 -5.83 5.98 -16.76
N GLY A 236 -6.06 7.23 -16.34
CA GLY A 236 -6.82 7.54 -15.13
C GLY A 236 -5.95 7.72 -13.87
N SER A 237 -4.62 7.59 -14.00
CA SER A 237 -3.68 7.94 -12.93
C SER A 237 -3.76 9.43 -12.56
N SER A 238 -3.23 9.78 -11.37
CA SER A 238 -3.10 11.19 -10.97
C SER A 238 -2.22 11.98 -11.94
N ASP A 239 -2.47 13.30 -12.05
CA ASP A 239 -1.68 14.19 -12.91
C ASP A 239 -0.18 14.11 -12.59
N ALA A 240 0.18 13.99 -11.31
CA ALA A 240 1.57 13.89 -10.87
C ALA A 240 2.20 12.55 -11.29
N CYS A 241 1.47 11.44 -11.15
CA CYS A 241 1.91 10.12 -11.61
C CYS A 241 2.07 10.09 -13.13
N ALA A 242 1.07 10.59 -13.87
CA ALA A 242 1.15 10.68 -15.33
C ALA A 242 2.35 11.53 -15.81
N ALA A 243 2.62 12.65 -15.13
CA ALA A 243 3.76 13.51 -15.47
C ALA A 243 5.13 12.89 -15.13
N ALA A 244 5.20 12.02 -14.11
CA ALA A 244 6.43 11.35 -13.70
C ALA A 244 6.75 10.12 -14.56
N ALA A 245 5.75 9.48 -15.14
CA ALA A 245 5.91 8.26 -15.95
C ALA A 245 6.52 8.56 -17.31
N ARG A 246 7.39 7.67 -17.78
CA ARG A 246 8.01 7.74 -19.11
C ARG A 246 7.08 7.24 -20.22
N HIS A 247 6.20 6.29 -19.89
CA HIS A 247 5.27 5.67 -20.81
C HIS A 247 3.87 5.66 -20.23
N HIS A 248 2.88 5.50 -21.11
CA HIS A 248 1.47 5.45 -20.72
C HIS A 248 0.80 4.27 -21.42
N ILE A 249 -0.11 3.61 -20.71
CA ILE A 249 -0.93 2.53 -21.25
C ILE A 249 -2.41 2.82 -20.96
N GLY A 250 -3.30 2.01 -21.51
CA GLY A 250 -4.73 2.10 -21.25
C GLY A 250 -5.11 1.79 -19.79
N ARG A 251 -6.40 1.68 -19.54
CA ARG A 251 -6.98 1.54 -18.21
C ARG A 251 -6.75 0.17 -17.59
N ALA A 252 -6.74 0.12 -16.27
CA ALA A 252 -6.75 -1.12 -15.51
C ALA A 252 -8.04 -1.93 -15.78
N GLU A 253 -9.19 -1.26 -15.94
CA GLU A 253 -10.49 -1.85 -16.28
C GLU A 253 -10.50 -2.60 -17.62
N ASP A 254 -9.62 -2.21 -18.54
CA ASP A 254 -9.44 -2.83 -19.87
C ASP A 254 -8.30 -3.86 -19.89
N ASP A 255 -7.80 -4.28 -18.72
CA ASP A 255 -6.64 -5.17 -18.56
C ASP A 255 -5.37 -4.67 -19.30
N ALA A 256 -5.17 -3.36 -19.43
CA ALA A 256 -4.00 -2.83 -20.15
C ALA A 256 -2.67 -3.25 -19.50
N PRO A 257 -2.52 -3.33 -18.15
CA PRO A 257 -1.33 -3.89 -17.54
C PRO A 257 -1.08 -5.36 -17.92
N ALA A 258 -2.13 -6.18 -17.97
CA ALA A 258 -2.02 -7.57 -18.41
C ALA A 258 -1.55 -7.66 -19.87
N ALA A 259 -2.12 -6.83 -20.77
CA ALA A 259 -1.71 -6.78 -22.16
C ALA A 259 -0.23 -6.38 -22.32
N LEU A 260 0.27 -5.43 -21.53
CA LEU A 260 1.70 -5.07 -21.51
C LEU A 260 2.56 -6.25 -21.02
N MET A 261 2.15 -6.94 -19.95
CA MET A 261 2.86 -8.12 -19.44
C MET A 261 2.89 -9.27 -20.47
N GLU A 262 1.79 -9.54 -21.16
CA GLU A 262 1.72 -10.51 -22.26
C GLU A 262 2.70 -10.15 -23.39
N ALA A 263 2.73 -8.86 -23.77
CA ALA A 263 3.63 -8.37 -24.81
C ALA A 263 5.11 -8.49 -24.39
N LEU A 264 5.44 -8.15 -23.14
CA LEU A 264 6.79 -8.32 -22.59
C LEU A 264 7.23 -9.79 -22.59
N ALA A 265 6.36 -10.71 -22.15
CA ALA A 265 6.65 -12.14 -22.20
C ALA A 265 6.91 -12.62 -23.63
N ALA A 266 6.12 -12.13 -24.61
CA ALA A 266 6.28 -12.48 -26.02
C ALA A 266 7.54 -11.90 -26.68
N CYS A 267 8.04 -10.74 -26.18
CA CYS A 267 9.24 -10.05 -26.66
C CYS A 267 10.50 -10.36 -25.84
N GLY A 268 10.41 -11.32 -24.87
CA GLY A 268 11.55 -11.67 -24.02
C GLY A 268 12.06 -10.52 -23.14
N GLY A 269 11.16 -9.62 -22.71
CA GLY A 269 11.46 -8.48 -21.84
C GLY A 269 11.83 -7.18 -22.57
N ASP A 270 11.85 -7.16 -23.92
CA ASP A 270 12.10 -5.93 -24.68
C ASP A 270 10.90 -4.98 -24.57
N LEU A 271 11.03 -3.95 -23.73
CA LEU A 271 9.98 -2.97 -23.47
C LEU A 271 9.60 -2.18 -24.74
N ALA A 272 10.58 -1.78 -25.55
CA ALA A 272 10.29 -1.00 -26.75
C ALA A 272 9.48 -1.81 -27.76
N ALA A 273 9.82 -3.09 -27.93
CA ALA A 273 9.05 -4.01 -28.76
C ALA A 273 7.67 -4.33 -28.18
N ALA A 274 7.54 -4.38 -26.85
CA ALA A 274 6.25 -4.62 -26.18
C ALA A 274 5.28 -3.44 -26.33
N LEU A 275 5.77 -2.21 -26.16
CA LEU A 275 4.98 -0.97 -26.30
C LEU A 275 4.57 -0.65 -27.77
N ALA A 276 5.24 -1.27 -28.74
CA ALA A 276 4.90 -1.11 -30.17
C ALA A 276 3.80 -2.05 -30.67
N ARG A 277 3.29 -2.94 -29.82
CA ARG A 277 2.23 -3.91 -30.13
C ARG A 277 0.85 -3.41 -29.75
#